data_0189e28db8735fd9e7e94acb4561c9d3
#
_entry.id   0189e28db8735fd9e7e94acb4561c9d3
#
_cell.length_a   1.000
_cell.length_b   1.000
_cell.length_c   1.000
_cell.angle_alpha   90.00
_cell.angle_beta   90.00
_cell.angle_gamma   90.00
#
_symmetry.space_group_name_H-M   'P 1'
#
loop_
_entity.id
_entity.type
_entity.pdbx_description
1 polymer ?
#
loop_
_entity_poly.entity_id
_entity_poly.type
_entity_poly.pdbx_seq_one_letter_code
_entity_poly.pdbx_strand_id
1 'polypeptide(L)'
;MQIKNKTVKNIIKGIENVKGENINIIDFTKLENVDFKYFIICDCQSNIQVNAISNSVKKIVSKELKEKPFNIEGLENKNWVLIDYIDVIVHIFKKEFREKYELEKLWGDAEIINIQ
;
A
#
# COMPACT_ATOMS: atom_id res chain seq x y z
N MET A 1 15.20 -1.13 7.71
CA MET A 1 13.79 -1.03 8.13
C MET A 1 13.52 -1.97 9.30
N GLN A 2 12.83 -1.49 10.31
CA GLN A 2 12.61 -2.23 11.55
C GLN A 2 11.21 -2.82 11.69
N ILE A 3 10.38 -2.70 10.68
CA ILE A 3 9.01 -3.22 10.74
C ILE A 3 9.03 -4.73 10.58
N LYS A 4 8.50 -5.42 11.58
CA LYS A 4 8.48 -6.89 11.61
C LYS A 4 7.15 -7.50 11.16
N ASN A 5 6.17 -6.68 10.83
CA ASN A 5 4.86 -7.13 10.41
C ASN A 5 4.96 -7.94 9.11
N LYS A 6 4.50 -9.18 9.14
CA LYS A 6 4.60 -10.09 7.98
C LYS A 6 3.74 -9.63 6.80
N THR A 7 2.58 -9.07 7.07
CA THR A 7 1.71 -8.57 6.01
C THR A 7 2.39 -7.42 5.28
N VAL A 8 2.97 -6.47 6.02
CA VAL A 8 3.73 -5.35 5.44
C VAL A 8 4.86 -5.87 4.55
N LYS A 9 5.66 -6.81 5.06
CA LYS A 9 6.80 -7.34 4.30
C LYS A 9 6.37 -8.00 3.00
N ASN A 10 5.31 -8.76 3.02
CA ASN A 10 4.84 -9.46 1.82
C ASN A 10 4.19 -8.49 0.82
N ILE A 11 3.51 -7.46 1.31
CA ILE A 11 2.97 -6.43 0.44
C ILE A 11 4.10 -5.71 -0.30
N ILE A 12 5.14 -5.30 0.42
CA ILE A 12 6.30 -4.64 -0.19
C ILE A 12 6.94 -5.53 -1.23
N LYS A 13 7.11 -6.81 -0.92
CA LYS A 13 7.65 -7.78 -1.87
C LYS A 13 6.80 -7.86 -3.14
N GLY A 14 5.48 -7.87 -2.97
CA GLY A 14 4.56 -7.89 -4.11
C GLY A 14 4.68 -6.65 -4.99
N ILE A 15 4.83 -5.48 -4.38
CA ILE A 15 5.02 -4.24 -5.10
C ILE A 15 6.34 -4.25 -5.87
N GLU A 16 7.41 -4.66 -5.20
CA GLU A 16 8.75 -4.69 -5.80
C GLU A 16 8.86 -5.69 -6.95
N ASN A 17 8.17 -6.82 -6.85
CA ASN A 17 8.20 -7.84 -7.90
C ASN A 17 7.71 -7.34 -9.26
N VAL A 18 6.84 -6.35 -9.27
CA VAL A 18 6.32 -5.76 -10.51
C VAL A 18 6.74 -4.29 -10.64
N LYS A 19 7.82 -3.93 -9.96
CA LYS A 19 8.50 -2.62 -10.11
C LYS A 19 7.63 -1.42 -9.75
N GLY A 20 6.78 -1.54 -8.74
CA GLY A 20 6.13 -0.38 -8.16
C GLY A 20 7.19 0.57 -7.59
N GLU A 21 6.94 1.86 -7.64
CA GLU A 21 7.92 2.89 -7.32
C GLU A 21 7.51 3.71 -6.10
N ASN A 22 8.49 4.40 -5.51
CA ASN A 22 8.29 5.38 -4.45
C ASN A 22 7.50 4.82 -3.27
N ILE A 23 7.96 3.68 -2.76
CA ILE A 23 7.27 2.97 -1.68
C ILE A 23 7.51 3.67 -0.35
N ASN A 24 6.43 4.11 0.29
CA ASN A 24 6.45 4.67 1.63
C ASN A 24 5.56 3.85 2.54
N ILE A 25 5.94 3.77 3.80
CA ILE A 25 5.11 3.20 4.86
C ILE A 25 4.75 4.34 5.81
N ILE A 26 3.47 4.47 6.13
CA ILE A 26 3.05 5.38 7.19
C ILE A 26 2.74 4.51 8.41
N ASP A 27 3.46 4.75 9.49
CA ASP A 27 3.33 3.97 10.73
C ASP A 27 2.39 4.69 11.69
N PHE A 28 1.23 4.08 11.93
CA PHE A 28 0.21 4.62 12.84
C PHE A 28 0.24 3.96 14.21
N THR A 29 1.18 3.05 14.45
CA THR A 29 1.16 2.23 15.67
C THR A 29 1.29 3.05 16.97
N LYS A 30 1.83 4.25 16.88
CA LYS A 30 1.99 5.13 18.04
C LYS A 30 0.84 6.13 18.20
N LEU A 31 -0.11 6.13 17.27
CA LEU A 31 -1.27 7.03 17.35
C LEU A 31 -2.45 6.34 18.02
N GLU A 32 -3.19 7.10 18.81
CA GLU A 32 -4.41 6.62 19.42
C GLU A 32 -5.60 6.90 18.50
N ASN A 33 -6.69 6.18 18.67
CA ASN A 33 -7.95 6.40 17.96
C ASN A 33 -7.85 6.17 16.45
N VAL A 34 -6.93 5.29 16.02
CA VAL A 34 -6.79 4.89 14.63
C VAL A 34 -6.97 3.37 14.56
N ASP A 35 -7.84 2.91 13.69
CA ASP A 35 -8.19 1.48 13.60
C ASP A 35 -7.19 0.63 12.82
N PHE A 36 -6.35 1.26 12.02
CA PHE A 36 -5.34 0.55 11.22
C PHE A 36 -3.94 0.85 11.76
N LYS A 37 -2.97 0.02 11.40
CA LYS A 37 -1.59 0.13 11.89
C LYS A 37 -0.64 0.73 10.88
N TYR A 38 -0.83 0.42 9.60
CA TYR A 38 0.08 0.88 8.54
C TYR A 38 -0.66 1.21 7.27
N PHE A 39 -0.20 2.27 6.59
CA PHE A 39 -0.48 2.46 5.18
C PHE A 39 0.80 2.12 4.41
N ILE A 40 0.65 1.45 3.28
CA ILE A 40 1.75 1.26 2.34
C ILE A 40 1.34 1.94 1.07
N ILE A 41 2.16 2.89 0.61
CA ILE A 41 1.84 3.71 -0.55
C ILE A 41 2.91 3.50 -1.61
N CYS A 42 2.49 3.32 -2.84
CA CYS A 42 3.41 3.26 -3.97
C CYS A 42 2.76 3.89 -5.18
N ASP A 43 3.55 4.10 -6.23
CA ASP A 43 3.00 4.60 -7.48
C ASP A 43 3.63 3.90 -8.68
N CYS A 44 3.08 4.19 -9.85
CA CYS A 44 3.54 3.67 -11.12
C CYS A 44 3.03 4.53 -12.26
N GLN A 45 3.44 4.20 -13.49
CA GLN A 45 3.24 5.06 -14.64
C GLN A 45 1.91 4.85 -15.37
N SER A 46 1.30 3.68 -15.25
CA SER A 46 0.12 3.36 -16.06
C SER A 46 -0.94 2.60 -15.29
N ASN A 47 -2.17 2.64 -15.80
CA ASN A 47 -3.28 1.87 -15.22
C ASN A 47 -3.04 0.36 -15.32
N ILE A 48 -2.37 -0.08 -16.37
CA ILE A 48 -1.99 -1.50 -16.53
C ILE A 48 -1.05 -1.92 -15.40
N GLN A 49 -0.09 -1.07 -15.08
CA GLN A 49 0.86 -1.35 -14.00
C GLN A 49 0.17 -1.31 -12.62
N VAL A 50 -0.78 -0.40 -12.41
CA VAL A 50 -1.58 -0.39 -11.18
C VAL A 50 -2.26 -1.74 -10.99
N ASN A 51 -2.85 -2.27 -12.06
CA ASN A 51 -3.50 -3.57 -12.03
C ASN A 51 -2.50 -4.70 -11.73
N ALA A 52 -1.34 -4.67 -12.35
CA ALA A 52 -0.29 -5.66 -12.13
C ALA A 52 0.20 -5.66 -10.68
N ILE A 53 0.39 -4.48 -10.10
CA ILE A 53 0.81 -4.36 -8.69
C ILE A 53 -0.27 -4.92 -7.77
N SER A 54 -1.53 -4.55 -8.02
CA SER A 54 -2.66 -5.04 -7.22
C SER A 54 -2.72 -6.57 -7.22
N ASN A 55 -2.61 -7.17 -8.40
CA ASN A 55 -2.64 -8.63 -8.53
C ASN A 55 -1.44 -9.29 -7.87
N SER A 56 -0.25 -8.71 -8.01
CA SER A 56 0.97 -9.23 -7.38
C SER A 56 0.86 -9.23 -5.87
N VAL A 57 0.40 -8.13 -5.29
CA VAL A 57 0.21 -8.01 -3.83
C VAL A 57 -0.78 -9.07 -3.34
N LYS A 58 -1.93 -9.17 -3.96
CA LYS A 58 -2.96 -10.14 -3.56
C LYS A 58 -2.44 -11.57 -3.63
N LYS A 59 -1.72 -11.90 -4.70
CA LYS A 59 -1.19 -13.23 -4.91
C LYS A 59 -0.18 -13.62 -3.84
N ILE A 60 0.76 -12.74 -3.54
CA ILE A 60 1.81 -13.02 -2.55
C ILE A 60 1.24 -13.13 -1.14
N VAL A 61 0.37 -12.20 -0.76
CA VAL A 61 -0.23 -12.22 0.58
C VAL A 61 -1.07 -13.47 0.76
N SER A 62 -1.84 -13.86 -0.25
CA SER A 62 -2.64 -15.09 -0.21
C SER A 62 -1.77 -16.33 -0.09
N LYS A 63 -0.70 -16.40 -0.88
CA LYS A 63 0.20 -17.55 -0.90
C LYS A 63 0.96 -17.69 0.42
N GLU A 64 1.54 -16.62 0.90
CA GLU A 64 2.44 -16.67 2.06
C GLU A 64 1.72 -16.64 3.40
N LEU A 65 0.61 -15.94 3.49
CA LEU A 65 -0.08 -15.71 4.76
C LEU A 65 -1.49 -16.26 4.81
N LYS A 66 -2.01 -16.79 3.71
CA LYS A 66 -3.39 -17.27 3.61
C LYS A 66 -4.41 -16.18 3.93
N GLU A 67 -4.05 -14.93 3.65
CA GLU A 67 -4.91 -13.79 3.88
C GLU A 67 -5.51 -13.28 2.58
N LYS A 68 -6.78 -12.85 2.66
CA LYS A 68 -7.46 -12.18 1.55
C LYS A 68 -7.83 -10.77 1.98
N PRO A 69 -7.90 -9.82 1.02
CA PRO A 69 -8.34 -8.47 1.38
C PRO A 69 -9.76 -8.49 1.94
N PHE A 70 -9.98 -7.66 2.95
CA PHE A 70 -11.32 -7.40 3.45
C PHE A 70 -12.15 -6.62 2.41
N ASN A 71 -11.49 -5.69 1.72
CA ASN A 71 -12.13 -4.85 0.71
C ASN A 71 -11.11 -4.36 -0.29
N ILE A 72 -11.53 -4.12 -1.53
CA ILE A 72 -10.71 -3.54 -2.58
C ILE A 72 -11.54 -2.46 -3.27
N GLU A 73 -10.98 -1.27 -3.45
CA GLU A 73 -11.65 -0.18 -4.13
C GLU A 73 -10.76 0.38 -5.25
N GLY A 74 -11.40 0.97 -6.25
CA GLY A 74 -10.68 1.65 -7.32
C GLY A 74 -10.34 0.80 -8.53
N LEU A 75 -10.81 -0.44 -8.59
CA LEU A 75 -10.48 -1.33 -9.71
C LEU A 75 -11.13 -0.92 -11.04
N GLU A 76 -12.13 -0.07 -11.01
CA GLU A 76 -12.81 0.36 -12.24
C GLU A 76 -11.93 1.22 -13.13
N ASN A 77 -11.35 2.29 -12.58
CA ASN A 77 -10.51 3.18 -13.38
C ASN A 77 -9.01 3.04 -13.12
N LYS A 78 -8.64 2.42 -12.00
CA LYS A 78 -7.24 2.11 -11.66
C LYS A 78 -6.31 3.32 -11.59
N ASN A 79 -6.86 4.46 -11.16
CA ASN A 79 -6.05 5.64 -10.87
C ASN A 79 -5.50 5.59 -9.44
N TRP A 80 -6.26 4.99 -8.56
CA TRP A 80 -5.93 4.80 -7.16
C TRP A 80 -6.66 3.56 -6.68
N VAL A 81 -5.92 2.48 -6.47
CA VAL A 81 -6.47 1.23 -5.93
C VAL A 81 -6.11 1.13 -4.47
N LEU A 82 -7.12 0.85 -3.66
CA LEU A 82 -6.96 0.64 -2.23
C LEU A 82 -7.23 -0.83 -1.93
N ILE A 83 -6.29 -1.49 -1.26
CA ILE A 83 -6.46 -2.87 -0.81
C ILE A 83 -6.44 -2.87 0.70
N ASP A 84 -7.56 -3.25 1.30
CA ASP A 84 -7.76 -3.18 2.75
C ASP A 84 -7.55 -4.56 3.38
N TYR A 85 -6.48 -4.71 4.16
CA TYR A 85 -6.21 -5.89 4.96
C TYR A 85 -6.52 -5.65 6.44
N ILE A 86 -7.35 -4.67 6.75
CA ILE A 86 -7.78 -4.27 8.10
C ILE A 86 -6.68 -3.52 8.85
N ASP A 87 -5.62 -4.20 9.28
CA ASP A 87 -4.51 -3.52 9.98
C ASP A 87 -3.57 -2.79 9.01
N VAL A 88 -3.51 -3.23 7.78
CA VAL A 88 -2.63 -2.68 6.76
C VAL A 88 -3.45 -2.34 5.54
N ILE A 89 -3.34 -1.09 5.09
CA ILE A 89 -4.06 -0.62 3.91
C ILE A 89 -3.05 -0.23 2.85
N VAL A 90 -3.17 -0.83 1.66
CA VAL A 90 -2.27 -0.58 0.55
C VAL A 90 -2.90 0.45 -0.38
N HIS A 91 -2.12 1.46 -0.74
CA HIS A 91 -2.54 2.49 -1.69
C HIS A 91 -1.63 2.44 -2.90
N ILE A 92 -2.18 2.08 -4.04
CA ILE A 92 -1.46 1.99 -5.31
C ILE A 92 -1.96 3.08 -6.21
N PHE A 93 -1.10 4.04 -6.53
CA PHE A 93 -1.48 5.21 -7.32
C PHE A 93 -0.85 5.18 -8.70
N LYS A 94 -1.59 5.65 -9.68
CA LYS A 94 -0.97 6.21 -10.85
C LYS A 94 -0.28 7.51 -10.40
N LYS A 95 0.96 7.73 -10.81
CA LYS A 95 1.83 8.77 -10.25
C LYS A 95 1.19 10.16 -10.13
N GLU A 96 0.52 10.60 -11.18
CA GLU A 96 -0.12 11.93 -11.17
C GLU A 96 -1.20 12.08 -10.11
N PHE A 97 -1.88 10.98 -9.75
CA PHE A 97 -2.89 11.00 -8.72
C PHE A 97 -2.29 11.00 -7.32
N ARG A 98 -1.15 10.35 -7.13
CA ARG A 98 -0.44 10.42 -5.85
C ARG A 98 -0.04 11.86 -5.54
N GLU A 99 0.51 12.55 -6.54
CA GLU A 99 0.92 13.95 -6.39
C GLU A 99 -0.27 14.85 -6.07
N LYS A 100 -1.42 14.57 -6.68
CA LYS A 100 -2.64 15.36 -6.48
C LYS A 100 -3.22 15.19 -5.07
N TYR A 101 -3.28 13.96 -4.57
CA TYR A 101 -3.94 13.68 -3.29
C TYR A 101 -3.05 13.87 -2.07
N GLU A 102 -1.73 13.78 -2.23
CA GLU A 102 -0.78 14.02 -1.15
C GLU A 102 -1.16 13.35 0.17
N LEU A 103 -1.45 12.04 0.09
CA LEU A 103 -1.99 11.28 1.20
C LEU A 103 -1.13 11.37 2.47
N GLU A 104 0.20 11.37 2.30
CA GLU A 104 1.14 11.45 3.41
C GLU A 104 0.98 12.71 4.26
N LYS A 105 0.54 13.80 3.66
CA LYS A 105 0.38 15.08 4.37
C LYS A 105 -0.83 15.10 5.30
N LEU A 106 -1.78 14.21 5.10
CA LEU A 106 -2.97 14.14 5.94
C LEU A 106 -2.66 13.62 7.33
N TRP A 107 -1.52 12.98 7.50
CA TRP A 107 -1.16 12.29 8.73
C TRP A 107 0.16 12.82 9.30
N GLY A 108 0.21 14.13 9.55
CA GLY A 108 1.42 14.80 10.00
C GLY A 108 2.05 14.25 11.28
N ASP A 109 1.25 13.60 12.15
CA ASP A 109 1.74 13.04 13.40
C ASP A 109 2.28 11.61 13.26
N ALA A 110 2.06 10.97 12.11
CA ALA A 110 2.53 9.62 11.89
C ALA A 110 3.94 9.61 11.34
N GLU A 111 4.68 8.55 11.64
CA GLU A 111 6.03 8.37 11.10
C GLU A 111 5.94 7.88 9.66
N ILE A 112 6.71 8.51 8.78
CA ILE A 112 6.79 8.09 7.37
C ILE A 112 8.14 7.45 7.14
N ILE A 113 8.12 6.21 6.63
CA ILE A 113 9.32 5.45 6.34
C ILE A 113 9.44 5.29 4.82
N ASN A 114 10.50 5.82 4.26
CA ASN A 114 10.76 5.74 2.82
C ASN A 114 11.55 4.46 2.53
N ILE A 115 10.97 3.56 1.71
CA ILE A 115 11.62 2.30 1.35
C ILE A 115 12.48 2.46 0.11
N GLN A 116 12.01 3.24 -0.85
CA GLN A 116 12.79 3.59 -2.04
C GLN A 116 12.20 4.76 -2.81
#